data_c56f89846c57dcb766386cda65bae246
#
_entry.id   c56f89846c57dcb766386cda65bae246
#
_cell.length_a   1.000
_cell.length_b   1.000
_cell.length_c   1.000
_cell.angle_alpha   90.00
_cell.angle_beta   90.00
_cell.angle_gamma   90.00
#
_symmetry.space_group_name_H-M   'P 1'
#
loop_
_entity.id
_entity.type
_entity.pdbx_description
1 polymer ?
#
loop_
_entity_poly.entity_id
_entity_poly.type
_entity_poly.pdbx_seq_one_letter_code
_entity_poly.pdbx_strand_id
1 'polypeptide(L)'
;YKRQVDGEGYYLVTEQIKVKFLEDRHGIYRYIPNKGFVAYQKDGDIKKFPYLARVELELPNSDIKESKQNGAKVFRFGYSDETVRKGDYEFTYRLTPERQGQPFPYIYYNIYPSKWKNDIPKGSRFTMRLPEGTDLEKLEFYYGAYGSAESASDIIDLRKNQKENTITGILKEDLPMGSGITCFSGQVQKGFAGVKGKPGISLFLWVPPVILLAVLAVLYLCFGRDEKIIPSIEFEPPQNMDSAAVGYVI
;
A
#
# COMPACT_ATOMS: atom_id res chain seq x y z
N TYR A 1 22.09 -0.85 -7.08
CA TYR A 1 20.92 -0.04 -6.68
C TYR A 1 21.37 1.27 -6.07
N LYS A 2 20.97 2.41 -6.64
CA LYS A 2 21.07 3.73 -5.99
C LYS A 2 19.69 4.10 -5.46
N ARG A 3 19.61 4.61 -4.26
CA ARG A 3 18.36 4.98 -3.60
C ARG A 3 18.52 6.29 -2.85
N GLN A 4 17.60 7.17 -3.05
CA GLN A 4 17.53 8.42 -2.33
C GLN A 4 16.17 8.49 -1.62
N VAL A 5 16.21 8.73 -0.32
CA VAL A 5 15.02 9.07 0.44
C VAL A 5 14.98 10.59 0.50
N ASP A 6 13.94 11.18 -0.06
CA ASP A 6 13.79 12.63 -0.06
C ASP A 6 13.09 13.11 1.21
N GLY A 7 13.40 14.34 1.64
CA GLY A 7 12.69 15.02 2.72
C GLY A 7 11.19 15.25 2.44
N GLU A 8 10.75 15.08 1.20
CA GLU A 8 9.34 15.16 0.78
C GLU A 8 8.52 13.88 1.07
N GLY A 9 9.14 12.85 1.62
CA GLY A 9 8.44 11.65 2.09
C GLY A 9 8.22 10.55 1.07
N TYR A 10 8.98 10.55 -0.01
CA TYR A 10 9.05 9.44 -0.96
C TYR A 10 10.47 8.87 -1.06
N TYR A 11 10.55 7.67 -1.62
CA TYR A 11 11.82 7.03 -1.98
C TYR A 11 12.00 7.13 -3.49
N LEU A 12 13.11 7.69 -3.95
CA LEU A 12 13.54 7.57 -5.32
C LEU A 12 14.46 6.35 -5.44
N VAL A 13 14.06 5.40 -6.24
CA VAL A 13 14.72 4.10 -6.35
C VAL A 13 15.16 3.85 -7.76
N THR A 14 16.47 3.70 -7.99
CA THR A 14 17.03 3.21 -9.25
C THR A 14 17.47 1.76 -9.06
N GLU A 15 16.93 0.86 -9.89
CA GLU A 15 17.31 -0.55 -9.93
C GLU A 15 18.04 -0.86 -11.22
N GLN A 16 19.18 -1.54 -11.12
CA GLN A 16 19.89 -2.15 -12.23
C GLN A 16 19.90 -3.66 -12.02
N ILE A 17 19.27 -4.39 -12.93
CA ILE A 17 19.06 -5.84 -12.84
C ILE A 17 19.74 -6.49 -14.04
N LYS A 18 20.82 -7.23 -13.77
CA LYS A 18 21.51 -8.03 -14.79
C LYS A 18 21.08 -9.48 -14.65
N VAL A 19 20.57 -10.05 -15.72
CA VAL A 19 20.11 -11.43 -15.74
C VAL A 19 20.76 -12.22 -16.87
N LYS A 20 20.96 -13.51 -16.61
CA LYS A 20 21.28 -14.53 -17.60
C LYS A 20 20.23 -15.63 -17.47
N PHE A 21 19.48 -15.86 -18.54
CA PHE A 21 18.45 -16.88 -18.56
C PHE A 21 19.04 -18.23 -18.97
N LEU A 22 18.52 -19.30 -18.38
CA LEU A 22 18.86 -20.68 -18.77
C LEU A 22 18.22 -21.05 -20.11
N GLU A 23 17.08 -20.46 -20.40
CA GLU A 23 16.28 -20.61 -21.62
C GLU A 23 15.95 -19.24 -22.22
N ASP A 24 15.49 -19.21 -23.46
CA ASP A 24 15.02 -17.99 -24.10
C ASP A 24 13.79 -17.44 -23.39
N ARG A 25 13.80 -16.16 -23.05
CA ARG A 25 12.74 -15.45 -22.31
C ARG A 25 12.40 -14.13 -22.98
N HIS A 26 11.15 -13.69 -22.84
CA HIS A 26 10.67 -12.40 -23.33
C HIS A 26 11.02 -11.21 -22.41
N GLY A 27 11.97 -11.37 -21.48
CA GLY A 27 12.36 -10.34 -20.52
C GLY A 27 12.03 -10.71 -19.07
N ILE A 28 11.83 -9.69 -18.23
CA ILE A 28 11.57 -9.86 -16.79
C ILE A 28 10.30 -9.16 -16.34
N TYR A 29 9.77 -9.64 -15.22
CA TYR A 29 8.73 -8.96 -14.47
C TYR A 29 9.30 -8.51 -13.13
N ARG A 30 9.17 -7.23 -12.82
CA ARG A 30 9.55 -6.68 -11.53
C ARG A 30 8.31 -6.34 -10.71
N TYR A 31 8.13 -7.04 -9.62
CA TYR A 31 7.02 -6.85 -8.68
C TYR A 31 7.50 -5.96 -7.54
N ILE A 32 6.89 -4.80 -7.36
CA ILE A 32 7.17 -3.88 -6.26
C ILE A 32 5.97 -3.89 -5.33
N PRO A 33 6.10 -4.47 -4.12
CA PRO A 33 5.00 -4.51 -3.16
C PRO A 33 4.55 -3.09 -2.82
N ASN A 34 3.25 -2.84 -2.99
CA ASN A 34 2.64 -1.55 -2.68
C ASN A 34 1.52 -1.66 -1.64
N LYS A 35 1.20 -2.90 -1.22
CA LYS A 35 0.23 -3.20 -0.16
C LYS A 35 0.69 -4.40 0.65
N GLY A 36 0.55 -4.33 1.98
CA GLY A 36 0.92 -5.41 2.87
C GLY A 36 1.00 -4.94 4.31
N PHE A 37 2.04 -5.37 5.00
CA PHE A 37 2.35 -4.90 6.35
C PHE A 37 3.86 -4.72 6.53
N VAL A 38 4.22 -3.82 7.43
CA VAL A 38 5.57 -3.69 7.97
C VAL A 38 5.68 -4.62 9.16
N ALA A 39 6.71 -5.48 9.18
CA ALA A 39 7.10 -6.25 10.36
C ALA A 39 8.40 -5.66 10.91
N TYR A 40 8.47 -5.50 12.22
CA TYR A 40 9.66 -4.98 12.91
C TYR A 40 9.77 -5.60 14.30
N GLN A 41 10.97 -5.63 14.82
CA GLN A 41 11.24 -6.17 16.16
C GLN A 41 11.09 -5.07 17.20
N LYS A 42 10.36 -5.35 18.27
CA LYS A 42 10.24 -4.46 19.43
C LYS A 42 10.10 -5.29 20.71
N ASP A 43 10.97 -5.04 21.68
CA ASP A 43 10.97 -5.70 23.00
C ASP A 43 11.02 -7.25 22.91
N GLY A 44 11.70 -7.78 21.86
CA GLY A 44 11.81 -9.22 21.60
C GLY A 44 10.65 -9.80 20.78
N ASP A 45 9.58 -9.05 20.55
CA ASP A 45 8.40 -9.45 19.78
C ASP A 45 8.39 -8.88 18.37
N ILE A 46 7.81 -9.62 17.43
CA ILE A 46 7.51 -9.12 16.07
C ILE A 46 6.18 -8.37 16.08
N LYS A 47 6.25 -7.05 15.92
CA LYS A 47 5.09 -6.18 15.76
C LYS A 47 4.81 -5.95 14.28
N LYS A 48 3.54 -5.74 13.93
CA LYS A 48 3.10 -5.51 12.54
C LYS A 48 2.10 -4.37 12.47
N PHE A 49 2.19 -3.58 11.39
CA PHE A 49 1.18 -2.58 11.04
C PHE A 49 0.94 -2.53 9.53
N PRO A 50 -0.24 -2.09 9.07
CA PRO A 50 -0.57 -2.03 7.64
C PRO A 50 0.40 -1.14 6.87
N TYR A 51 0.76 -1.55 5.66
CA TYR A 51 1.58 -0.81 4.72
C TYR A 51 0.84 -0.62 3.41
N LEU A 52 0.82 0.62 2.94
CA LEU A 52 0.32 0.99 1.63
C LEU A 52 1.27 2.02 1.02
N ALA A 53 1.59 1.87 -0.25
CA ALA A 53 2.45 2.81 -0.97
C ALA A 53 1.95 3.02 -2.40
N ARG A 54 2.22 4.22 -2.94
CA ARG A 54 2.09 4.50 -4.36
C ARG A 54 3.43 4.25 -5.03
N VAL A 55 3.41 3.60 -6.18
CA VAL A 55 4.61 3.30 -6.98
C VAL A 55 4.37 3.82 -8.40
N GLU A 56 5.26 4.69 -8.86
CA GLU A 56 5.17 5.35 -10.16
C GLU A 56 6.56 5.39 -10.80
N LEU A 57 6.66 5.14 -12.11
CA LEU A 57 7.92 5.37 -12.83
C LEU A 57 8.28 6.85 -12.78
N GLU A 58 9.56 7.16 -12.58
CA GLU A 58 10.03 8.55 -12.58
C GLU A 58 9.95 9.17 -13.97
N LEU A 59 10.32 8.38 -14.98
CA LEU A 59 10.18 8.76 -16.38
C LEU A 59 9.27 7.75 -17.07
N PRO A 60 8.21 8.20 -17.75
CA PRO A 60 7.41 7.35 -18.60
C PRO A 60 8.29 6.67 -19.65
N ASN A 61 8.18 5.34 -19.73
CA ASN A 61 8.91 4.56 -20.73
C ASN A 61 7.90 3.63 -21.44
N SER A 62 7.72 3.83 -22.75
CA SER A 62 6.79 3.04 -23.58
C SER A 62 7.15 1.55 -23.62
N ASP A 63 8.41 1.21 -23.39
CA ASP A 63 8.92 -0.16 -23.43
C ASP A 63 8.64 -0.92 -22.13
N ILE A 64 8.20 -0.19 -21.08
CA ILE A 64 7.85 -0.76 -19.80
C ILE A 64 6.32 -0.81 -19.67
N LYS A 65 5.76 -2.03 -19.68
CA LYS A 65 4.32 -2.22 -19.44
C LYS A 65 4.04 -2.30 -17.95
N GLU A 66 3.06 -1.52 -17.52
CA GLU A 66 2.66 -1.41 -16.13
C GLU A 66 1.34 -2.15 -15.87
N SER A 67 1.28 -2.87 -14.75
CA SER A 67 0.06 -3.52 -14.26
C SER A 67 0.04 -3.57 -12.74
N LYS A 68 -1.07 -4.04 -12.17
CA LYS A 68 -1.21 -4.27 -10.72
C LYS A 68 -1.63 -5.70 -10.49
N GLN A 69 -0.95 -6.40 -9.59
CA GLN A 69 -1.24 -7.78 -9.26
C GLN A 69 -0.94 -8.07 -7.79
N ASN A 70 -1.89 -8.67 -7.08
CA ASN A 70 -1.70 -9.21 -5.72
C ASN A 70 -1.03 -8.23 -4.74
N GLY A 71 -1.44 -6.95 -4.74
CA GLY A 71 -0.85 -5.94 -3.86
C GLY A 71 0.56 -5.50 -4.23
N ALA A 72 0.92 -5.65 -5.52
CA ALA A 72 2.16 -5.13 -6.08
C ALA A 72 1.89 -4.34 -7.35
N LYS A 73 2.69 -3.31 -7.60
CA LYS A 73 2.88 -2.70 -8.89
C LYS A 73 3.85 -3.56 -9.69
N VAL A 74 3.50 -3.91 -10.92
CA VAL A 74 4.29 -4.80 -11.76
C VAL A 74 4.78 -4.03 -12.98
N PHE A 75 6.08 -4.05 -13.19
CA PHE A 75 6.74 -3.57 -14.39
C PHE A 75 7.21 -4.75 -15.21
N ARG A 76 6.79 -4.82 -16.47
CA ARG A 76 7.27 -5.79 -17.45
C ARG A 76 8.26 -5.14 -18.37
N PHE A 77 9.45 -5.72 -18.48
CA PHE A 77 10.53 -5.34 -19.38
C PHE A 77 10.68 -6.39 -20.46
N GLY A 78 10.77 -5.96 -21.71
CA GLY A 78 10.91 -6.80 -22.86
C GLY A 78 9.65 -6.94 -23.71
N TYR A 79 9.80 -7.43 -24.92
CA TYR A 79 8.77 -7.52 -25.94
C TYR A 79 8.16 -8.91 -26.01
N SER A 80 6.92 -9.01 -26.49
CA SER A 80 6.20 -10.30 -26.60
C SER A 80 6.66 -11.15 -27.78
N ASP A 81 7.25 -10.52 -28.78
CA ASP A 81 7.68 -11.06 -30.07
C ASP A 81 9.19 -11.34 -30.13
N GLU A 82 9.94 -10.86 -29.15
CA GLU A 82 11.38 -11.06 -29.06
C GLU A 82 11.75 -11.89 -27.83
N THR A 83 12.76 -12.74 -27.97
CA THR A 83 13.34 -13.50 -26.86
C THR A 83 14.81 -13.16 -26.66
N VAL A 84 15.25 -13.20 -25.42
CA VAL A 84 16.63 -12.89 -25.02
C VAL A 84 17.14 -13.91 -24.00
N ARG A 85 18.46 -14.17 -24.04
CA ARG A 85 19.19 -15.00 -23.04
C ARG A 85 19.95 -14.19 -22.01
N LYS A 86 20.11 -12.89 -22.25
CA LYS A 86 20.75 -11.93 -21.34
C LYS A 86 19.96 -10.65 -21.32
N GLY A 87 19.91 -10.00 -20.20
CA GLY A 87 19.31 -8.66 -20.08
C GLY A 87 20.03 -7.81 -19.05
N ASP A 88 20.13 -6.53 -19.32
CA ASP A 88 20.53 -5.49 -18.38
C ASP A 88 19.40 -4.47 -18.35
N TYR A 89 18.68 -4.41 -17.25
CA TYR A 89 17.48 -3.60 -17.09
C TYR A 89 17.74 -2.54 -16.03
N GLU A 90 17.64 -1.28 -16.43
CA GLU A 90 17.77 -0.14 -15.52
C GLU A 90 16.50 0.70 -15.57
N PHE A 91 15.96 1.04 -14.42
CA PHE A 91 14.78 1.89 -14.29
C PHE A 91 14.74 2.58 -12.94
N THR A 92 14.09 3.73 -12.93
CA THR A 92 13.91 4.55 -11.74
C THR A 92 12.41 4.72 -11.47
N TYR A 93 12.03 4.53 -10.22
CA TYR A 93 10.66 4.74 -9.78
C TYR A 93 10.61 5.49 -8.45
N ARG A 94 9.50 6.17 -8.26
CA ARG A 94 9.14 6.81 -7.01
C ARG A 94 8.21 5.90 -6.22
N LEU A 95 8.56 5.67 -4.95
CA LEU A 95 7.74 4.93 -4.01
C LEU A 95 7.37 5.86 -2.87
N THR A 96 6.07 6.17 -2.74
CA THR A 96 5.53 7.06 -1.73
C THR A 96 4.69 6.25 -0.75
N PRO A 97 5.16 5.99 0.49
CA PRO A 97 4.35 5.33 1.51
C PRO A 97 3.14 6.18 1.88
N GLU A 98 1.98 5.57 1.93
CA GLU A 98 0.77 6.21 2.45
C GLU A 98 0.67 5.93 3.95
N ARG A 99 0.59 6.99 4.74
CA ARG A 99 0.49 6.88 6.20
C ARG A 99 -0.95 7.11 6.65
N GLN A 100 -1.75 6.07 6.68
CA GLN A 100 -3.02 6.09 7.39
C GLN A 100 -2.88 5.29 8.68
N GLY A 101 -3.14 5.94 9.83
CA GLY A 101 -3.20 5.26 11.12
C GLY A 101 -1.87 4.69 11.63
N GLN A 102 -0.73 5.25 11.19
CA GLN A 102 0.58 4.78 11.62
C GLN A 102 0.94 5.31 13.01
N PRO A 103 1.47 4.48 13.91
CA PRO A 103 1.74 4.89 15.30
C PRO A 103 2.90 5.86 15.42
N PHE A 104 3.82 5.90 14.44
CA PHE A 104 5.03 6.73 14.44
C PHE A 104 5.60 6.92 13.03
N PRO A 105 6.45 7.94 12.80
CA PRO A 105 7.23 8.06 11.57
C PRO A 105 8.22 6.90 11.44
N TYR A 106 8.34 6.33 10.24
CA TYR A 106 9.24 5.19 10.01
C TYR A 106 9.88 5.26 8.62
N ILE A 107 11.05 4.63 8.50
CA ILE A 107 11.63 4.22 7.22
C ILE A 107 11.37 2.72 7.08
N TYR A 108 10.83 2.30 5.96
CA TYR A 108 10.65 0.89 5.62
C TYR A 108 10.86 0.70 4.14
N TYR A 109 11.81 -0.15 3.80
CA TYR A 109 12.09 -0.44 2.41
C TYR A 109 12.61 -1.87 2.22
N ASN A 110 11.96 -2.63 1.31
CA ASN A 110 12.44 -3.94 0.88
C ASN A 110 13.56 -3.77 -0.13
N ILE A 111 14.80 -3.93 0.33
CA ILE A 111 16.01 -3.79 -0.48
C ILE A 111 16.05 -4.91 -1.52
N TYR A 112 15.99 -6.14 -1.04
CA TYR A 112 15.81 -7.32 -1.85
C TYR A 112 14.48 -7.95 -1.46
N PRO A 113 13.52 -8.05 -2.40
CA PRO A 113 12.18 -8.53 -2.06
C PRO A 113 12.16 -10.04 -1.91
N SER A 114 11.48 -10.52 -0.87
CA SER A 114 11.32 -11.95 -0.60
C SER A 114 10.49 -12.72 -1.62
N LYS A 115 9.76 -12.01 -2.51
CA LYS A 115 8.98 -12.64 -3.59
C LYS A 115 9.74 -12.78 -4.92
N TRP A 116 11.04 -12.56 -4.90
CA TRP A 116 11.89 -12.80 -6.07
C TRP A 116 12.05 -14.30 -6.30
N LYS A 117 11.87 -14.74 -7.54
CA LYS A 117 11.86 -16.17 -7.91
C LYS A 117 13.22 -16.76 -8.24
N ASN A 118 14.27 -16.00 -8.06
CA ASN A 118 15.64 -16.42 -8.31
C ASN A 118 16.50 -16.04 -7.12
N ASP A 119 17.60 -16.75 -6.93
CA ASP A 119 18.61 -16.36 -5.98
C ASP A 119 19.24 -15.02 -6.39
N ILE A 120 19.60 -14.22 -5.41
CA ILE A 120 20.34 -12.99 -5.64
C ILE A 120 21.79 -13.26 -5.29
N PRO A 121 22.72 -13.14 -6.25
CA PRO A 121 24.08 -13.61 -6.07
C PRO A 121 24.86 -12.78 -5.02
N LYS A 122 25.76 -13.45 -4.32
CA LYS A 122 26.82 -12.84 -3.53
C LYS A 122 27.47 -11.68 -4.27
N GLY A 123 27.84 -10.61 -3.55
CA GLY A 123 28.43 -9.41 -4.11
C GLY A 123 27.40 -8.42 -4.70
N SER A 124 26.11 -8.76 -4.73
CA SER A 124 25.05 -7.80 -5.04
C SER A 124 25.09 -6.64 -4.05
N ARG A 125 24.92 -5.41 -4.57
CA ARG A 125 25.15 -4.18 -3.80
C ARG A 125 23.93 -3.30 -3.76
N PHE A 126 23.77 -2.57 -2.67
CA PHE A 126 22.84 -1.46 -2.61
C PHE A 126 23.48 -0.22 -1.97
N THR A 127 23.00 0.94 -2.32
CA THR A 127 23.34 2.20 -1.65
C THR A 127 22.03 2.91 -1.32
N MET A 128 21.88 3.34 -0.07
CA MET A 128 20.77 4.16 0.40
C MET A 128 21.31 5.52 0.78
N ARG A 129 20.76 6.58 0.21
CA ARG A 129 20.94 7.94 0.70
C ARG A 129 19.72 8.32 1.52
N LEU A 130 19.92 8.79 2.71
CA LEU A 130 18.89 9.13 3.67
C LEU A 130 18.82 10.65 3.86
N PRO A 131 17.71 11.20 4.34
CA PRO A 131 17.61 12.62 4.65
C PRO A 131 18.70 13.06 5.64
N GLU A 132 19.11 14.30 5.51
CA GLU A 132 20.06 14.92 6.43
C GLU A 132 19.54 14.86 7.87
N GLY A 133 20.43 14.54 8.83
CA GLY A 133 20.08 14.38 10.24
C GLY A 133 19.49 13.02 10.62
N THR A 134 19.40 12.06 9.67
CA THR A 134 19.01 10.69 9.98
C THR A 134 20.13 10.01 10.79
N ASP A 135 19.78 9.42 11.93
CA ASP A 135 20.70 8.60 12.72
C ASP A 135 20.84 7.22 12.06
N LEU A 136 21.96 7.00 11.38
CA LEU A 136 22.22 5.76 10.65
C LEU A 136 22.39 4.54 11.57
N GLU A 137 22.70 4.76 12.87
CA GLU A 137 22.86 3.65 13.82
C GLU A 137 21.52 3.05 14.24
N LYS A 138 20.44 3.80 14.12
CA LYS A 138 19.07 3.32 14.41
C LYS A 138 18.40 2.60 13.25
N LEU A 139 19.12 2.41 12.15
CA LEU A 139 18.61 1.63 11.02
C LEU A 139 18.89 0.14 11.25
N GLU A 140 17.84 -0.63 11.24
CA GLU A 140 17.83 -2.08 11.38
C GLU A 140 17.66 -2.73 9.99
N PHE A 141 18.38 -3.82 9.79
CA PHE A 141 18.29 -4.60 8.57
C PHE A 141 17.84 -6.00 8.92
N TYR A 142 16.70 -6.38 8.34
CA TYR A 142 16.09 -7.68 8.56
C TYR A 142 16.24 -8.58 7.34
N TYR A 143 16.37 -9.87 7.62
CA TYR A 143 16.55 -10.93 6.65
C TYR A 143 15.46 -11.99 6.78
N GLY A 144 15.14 -12.69 5.69
CA GLY A 144 14.33 -13.89 5.68
C GLY A 144 13.10 -13.81 4.79
N ALA A 145 12.16 -14.73 5.03
CA ALA A 145 10.90 -14.81 4.31
C ALA A 145 9.99 -13.60 4.62
N TYR A 146 8.93 -13.42 3.83
CA TYR A 146 7.98 -12.33 4.04
C TYR A 146 7.40 -12.34 5.46
N GLY A 147 7.66 -11.26 6.19
CA GLY A 147 7.22 -11.10 7.58
C GLY A 147 8.20 -11.60 8.64
N SER A 148 9.38 -12.09 8.23
CA SER A 148 10.53 -12.32 9.12
C SER A 148 11.12 -10.98 9.56
N ALA A 149 11.72 -10.98 10.76
CA ALA A 149 12.46 -9.85 11.32
C ALA A 149 13.77 -10.34 11.98
N GLU A 150 14.40 -11.32 11.36
CA GLU A 150 15.73 -11.77 11.79
C GLU A 150 16.79 -10.76 11.37
N SER A 151 17.87 -10.63 12.16
CA SER A 151 18.95 -9.70 11.83
C SER A 151 19.67 -10.11 10.54
N ALA A 152 19.90 -9.14 9.65
CA ALA A 152 20.65 -9.36 8.42
C ALA A 152 22.19 -9.19 8.59
N SER A 153 22.71 -9.02 9.80
CA SER A 153 24.13 -8.72 10.07
C SER A 153 25.10 -9.76 9.51
N ASP A 154 24.68 -11.03 9.49
CA ASP A 154 25.50 -12.12 9.00
C ASP A 154 25.49 -12.24 7.47
N ILE A 155 24.42 -11.74 6.84
CA ILE A 155 24.16 -11.83 5.40
C ILE A 155 24.72 -10.65 4.63
N ILE A 156 24.83 -9.47 5.25
CA ILE A 156 25.29 -8.24 4.59
C ILE A 156 26.49 -7.62 5.30
N ASP A 157 27.42 -7.07 4.49
CA ASP A 157 28.46 -6.15 4.94
C ASP A 157 27.94 -4.71 4.75
N LEU A 158 27.76 -3.97 5.86
CA LEU A 158 27.23 -2.62 5.87
C LEU A 158 28.34 -1.60 6.11
N ARG A 159 28.38 -0.56 5.29
CA ARG A 159 29.24 0.62 5.47
C ARG A 159 28.37 1.86 5.60
N LYS A 160 28.47 2.53 6.74
CA LYS A 160 27.72 3.73 7.08
C LYS A 160 28.62 4.95 6.93
N ASN A 161 28.17 5.96 6.20
CA ASN A 161 28.84 7.26 6.08
C ASN A 161 27.90 8.35 6.60
N GLN A 162 28.07 8.74 7.85
CA GLN A 162 27.22 9.74 8.50
C GLN A 162 27.36 11.13 7.87
N LYS A 163 28.54 11.47 7.30
CA LYS A 163 28.74 12.78 6.66
C LYS A 163 27.93 12.95 5.39
N GLU A 164 27.73 11.88 4.64
CA GLU A 164 26.95 11.86 3.39
C GLU A 164 25.54 11.32 3.58
N ASN A 165 25.17 10.93 4.80
CA ASN A 165 23.92 10.24 5.12
C ASN A 165 23.68 9.03 4.22
N THR A 166 24.73 8.23 3.95
CA THR A 166 24.66 7.08 3.07
C THR A 166 24.98 5.77 3.78
N ILE A 167 24.30 4.71 3.38
CA ILE A 167 24.61 3.34 3.75
C ILE A 167 24.80 2.55 2.47
N THR A 168 25.91 1.83 2.40
CA THR A 168 26.18 0.86 1.34
C THR A 168 26.21 -0.53 1.94
N GLY A 169 25.51 -1.47 1.32
CA GLY A 169 25.53 -2.88 1.70
C GLY A 169 25.94 -3.78 0.55
N ILE A 170 26.62 -4.86 0.88
CA ILE A 170 27.09 -5.89 -0.04
C ILE A 170 26.68 -7.25 0.52
N LEU A 171 26.06 -8.10 -0.30
CA LEU A 171 25.75 -9.47 0.09
C LEU A 171 27.04 -10.27 0.30
N LYS A 172 27.18 -10.90 1.47
CA LYS A 172 28.31 -11.78 1.82
C LYS A 172 28.18 -13.17 1.22
N GLU A 173 26.95 -13.57 0.93
CA GLU A 173 26.57 -14.87 0.35
C GLU A 173 25.38 -14.74 -0.58
N ASP A 174 25.03 -15.80 -1.30
CA ASP A 174 23.86 -15.83 -2.14
C ASP A 174 22.59 -15.72 -1.29
N LEU A 175 21.68 -14.83 -1.67
CA LEU A 175 20.39 -14.70 -1.01
C LEU A 175 19.40 -15.65 -1.69
N PRO A 176 18.95 -16.73 -1.00
CA PRO A 176 18.13 -17.75 -1.63
C PRO A 176 16.75 -17.24 -2.02
N MET A 177 16.17 -17.87 -3.03
CA MET A 177 14.80 -17.62 -3.47
C MET A 177 13.82 -17.64 -2.27
N GLY A 178 12.92 -16.67 -2.22
CA GLY A 178 11.95 -16.55 -1.12
C GLY A 178 12.43 -15.77 0.09
N SER A 179 13.73 -15.47 0.18
CA SER A 179 14.31 -14.62 1.21
C SER A 179 14.52 -13.19 0.71
N GLY A 180 14.36 -12.23 1.61
CA GLY A 180 14.53 -10.82 1.30
C GLY A 180 15.37 -10.09 2.35
N ILE A 181 15.77 -8.87 2.02
CA ILE A 181 16.39 -7.96 2.97
C ILE A 181 15.58 -6.68 3.03
N THR A 182 15.23 -6.29 4.24
CA THR A 182 14.41 -5.12 4.53
C THR A 182 15.18 -4.17 5.44
N CYS A 183 15.15 -2.88 5.12
CA CYS A 183 15.62 -1.82 6.00
C CYS A 183 14.42 -1.25 6.76
N PHE A 184 14.57 -1.07 8.06
CA PHE A 184 13.58 -0.48 8.94
C PHE A 184 14.20 0.52 9.93
N SER A 185 13.49 1.59 10.25
CA SER A 185 13.73 2.43 11.41
C SER A 185 12.41 2.99 11.92
N GLY A 186 12.13 2.75 13.18
CA GLY A 186 10.90 3.20 13.85
C GLY A 186 11.02 4.58 14.51
N GLN A 187 12.16 5.24 14.44
CA GLN A 187 12.38 6.56 15.03
C GLN A 187 13.17 7.43 14.06
N VAL A 188 12.46 7.99 13.09
CA VAL A 188 13.08 8.93 12.17
C VAL A 188 13.05 10.31 12.79
N GLN A 189 14.19 10.76 13.27
CA GLN A 189 14.34 12.09 13.82
C GLN A 189 14.48 13.13 12.70
N LYS A 190 13.80 14.26 12.88
CA LYS A 190 13.90 15.57 12.19
C LYS A 190 13.93 15.66 10.67
N GLY A 191 14.39 14.68 9.91
CA GLY A 191 14.48 14.78 8.43
C GLY A 191 13.27 14.20 7.68
N PHE A 192 12.44 13.38 8.32
CA PHE A 192 11.31 12.69 7.70
C PHE A 192 9.97 13.36 8.02
N ALA A 193 9.96 14.68 8.03
CA ALA A 193 8.73 15.47 8.30
C ALA A 193 7.64 15.32 7.23
N GLY A 194 7.86 14.51 6.21
CA GLY A 194 7.21 14.74 4.93
C GLY A 194 6.07 13.84 4.54
N VAL A 195 5.85 12.65 5.06
CA VAL A 195 4.62 11.95 4.72
C VAL A 195 3.52 12.40 5.67
N LYS A 196 2.89 13.52 5.34
CA LYS A 196 1.60 13.90 5.94
C LYS A 196 0.64 12.78 5.58
N GLY A 197 0.24 11.98 6.56
CA GLY A 197 -0.86 11.06 6.39
C GLY A 197 -2.01 11.82 5.76
N LYS A 198 -2.70 11.25 4.79
CA LYS A 198 -4.00 11.79 4.40
C LYS A 198 -4.76 11.97 5.70
N PRO A 199 -5.36 13.14 5.96
CA PRO A 199 -6.20 13.30 7.13
C PRO A 199 -7.18 12.14 7.09
N GLY A 200 -7.22 11.34 8.15
CA GLY A 200 -8.24 10.32 8.30
C GLY A 200 -9.57 11.00 8.02
N ILE A 201 -10.54 10.29 7.47
CA ILE A 201 -11.87 10.82 7.21
C ILE A 201 -12.28 11.54 8.49
N SER A 202 -12.24 12.86 8.45
CA SER A 202 -12.51 13.68 9.62
C SER A 202 -13.88 13.28 10.15
N LEU A 203 -13.99 13.03 11.45
CA LEU A 203 -15.29 12.82 12.10
C LEU A 203 -16.31 13.88 11.66
N PHE A 204 -15.83 15.08 11.30
CA PHE A 204 -16.61 16.18 10.73
C PHE A 204 -17.33 15.80 9.43
N LEU A 205 -16.83 14.85 8.64
CA LEU A 205 -17.50 14.41 7.40
C LEU A 205 -18.77 13.60 7.69
N TRP A 206 -18.89 13.02 8.90
CA TRP A 206 -20.08 12.29 9.33
C TRP A 206 -21.15 13.19 9.95
N VAL A 207 -20.81 14.43 10.32
CA VAL A 207 -21.77 15.37 10.93
C VAL A 207 -22.92 15.73 9.96
N PRO A 208 -22.69 16.08 8.68
CA PRO A 208 -23.78 16.40 7.77
C PRO A 208 -24.77 15.24 7.52
N PRO A 209 -24.34 13.99 7.25
CA PRO A 209 -25.29 12.88 7.09
C PRO A 209 -26.06 12.53 8.37
N VAL A 210 -25.44 12.68 9.55
CA VAL A 210 -26.13 12.46 10.82
C VAL A 210 -27.18 13.53 11.08
N ILE A 211 -26.88 14.80 10.79
CA ILE A 211 -27.85 15.92 10.89
C ILE A 211 -28.99 15.68 9.88
N LEU A 212 -28.68 15.30 8.64
CA LEU A 212 -29.69 15.03 7.63
C LEU A 212 -30.62 13.90 8.05
N LEU A 213 -30.09 12.79 8.59
CA LEU A 213 -30.89 11.69 9.13
C LEU A 213 -31.79 12.14 10.29
N ALA A 214 -31.27 12.96 11.21
CA ALA A 214 -32.05 13.53 12.31
C ALA A 214 -33.20 14.42 11.81
N VAL A 215 -32.94 15.29 10.82
CA VAL A 215 -33.96 16.13 10.20
C VAL A 215 -35.03 15.28 9.51
N LEU A 216 -34.64 14.27 8.72
CA LEU A 216 -35.57 13.35 8.07
C LEU A 216 -36.42 12.58 9.08
N ALA A 217 -35.83 12.13 10.20
CA ALA A 217 -36.58 11.47 11.27
C ALA A 217 -37.61 12.40 11.90
N VAL A 218 -37.24 13.66 12.17
CA VAL A 218 -38.19 14.68 12.69
C VAL A 218 -39.32 14.95 11.69
N LEU A 219 -38.99 15.14 10.41
CA LEU A 219 -40.00 15.33 9.38
C LEU A 219 -40.94 14.13 9.25
N TYR A 220 -40.42 12.90 9.33
CA TYR A 220 -41.25 11.69 9.36
C TYR A 220 -42.18 11.64 10.57
N LEU A 221 -41.69 11.98 11.75
CA LEU A 221 -42.51 11.99 12.97
C LEU A 221 -43.57 13.09 12.97
N CYS A 222 -43.27 14.25 12.35
CA CYS A 222 -44.21 15.39 12.29
C CYS A 222 -45.22 15.30 11.14
N PHE A 223 -44.79 14.79 9.99
CA PHE A 223 -45.60 14.85 8.76
C PHE A 223 -45.81 13.48 8.09
N GLY A 224 -45.07 12.43 8.45
CA GLY A 224 -45.11 11.13 7.82
C GLY A 224 -46.04 10.12 8.50
N ARG A 225 -46.78 10.53 9.54
CA ARG A 225 -47.86 9.69 10.09
C ARG A 225 -49.09 9.89 9.25
N ASP A 226 -49.42 8.92 8.43
CA ASP A 226 -50.70 8.84 7.78
C ASP A 226 -51.80 8.95 8.83
N GLU A 227 -52.79 9.80 8.55
CA GLU A 227 -54.01 9.83 9.33
C GLU A 227 -54.60 8.42 9.37
N LYS A 228 -55.04 7.96 10.52
CA LYS A 228 -55.76 6.69 10.61
C LYS A 228 -56.94 6.78 9.68
N ILE A 229 -56.85 6.12 8.56
CA ILE A 229 -58.00 5.87 7.69
C ILE A 229 -58.95 5.06 8.57
N ILE A 230 -59.96 5.70 9.08
CA ILE A 230 -61.11 4.99 9.70
C ILE A 230 -61.92 4.47 8.49
N PRO A 231 -61.95 3.17 8.22
CA PRO A 231 -62.80 2.63 7.18
C PRO A 231 -64.20 2.57 7.80
N SER A 232 -64.89 3.68 7.87
CA SER A 232 -66.34 3.67 8.12
C SER A 232 -67.04 3.90 6.78
N ILE A 233 -67.16 2.85 6.01
CA ILE A 233 -68.22 2.76 5.02
C ILE A 233 -69.39 2.15 5.82
N GLU A 234 -70.08 2.96 6.57
CA GLU A 234 -71.44 2.64 6.97
C GLU A 234 -72.30 2.97 5.76
N PHE A 235 -72.61 1.95 4.95
CA PHE A 235 -73.70 2.00 4.03
C PHE A 235 -74.98 1.82 4.86
N GLU A 236 -75.51 2.89 5.37
CA GLU A 236 -76.92 2.88 5.77
C GLU A 236 -77.75 2.94 4.49
N PRO A 237 -78.53 1.92 4.16
CA PRO A 237 -79.45 2.00 3.00
C PRO A 237 -80.44 3.13 3.24
N PRO A 238 -80.79 3.91 2.20
CA PRO A 238 -81.80 4.94 2.33
C PRO A 238 -83.09 4.39 2.93
N GLN A 239 -83.68 5.17 3.86
CA GLN A 239 -84.87 4.76 4.56
C GLN A 239 -85.94 4.22 3.56
N ASN A 240 -86.41 2.98 3.79
CA ASN A 240 -87.33 2.19 2.98
C ASN A 240 -86.77 1.45 1.76
N MET A 241 -85.46 1.22 1.66
CA MET A 241 -84.94 0.27 0.69
C MET A 241 -84.30 -0.92 1.44
N ASP A 242 -84.66 -2.10 1.05
CA ASP A 242 -84.05 -3.29 1.50
C ASP A 242 -82.69 -3.52 0.78
N SER A 243 -81.81 -4.32 1.33
CA SER A 243 -80.42 -4.55 0.79
C SER A 243 -80.46 -5.14 -0.64
N ALA A 244 -81.55 -5.75 -1.07
CA ALA A 244 -81.74 -6.25 -2.45
C ALA A 244 -82.09 -5.13 -3.43
N ALA A 245 -82.77 -4.07 -2.97
CA ALA A 245 -83.12 -2.93 -3.81
C ALA A 245 -81.96 -2.00 -4.14
N VAL A 246 -80.94 -1.92 -3.27
CA VAL A 246 -79.70 -1.11 -3.51
C VAL A 246 -78.86 -1.67 -4.66
N GLY A 247 -78.87 -2.98 -4.89
CA GLY A 247 -78.15 -3.63 -6.00
C GLY A 247 -78.78 -3.38 -7.39
N TYR A 248 -79.93 -2.74 -7.47
CA TYR A 248 -80.62 -2.47 -8.78
C TYR A 248 -80.45 -1.04 -9.30
N VAL A 249 -79.75 -0.19 -8.60
CA VAL A 249 -79.56 1.24 -8.95
C VAL A 249 -78.13 1.54 -9.46
N ILE A 250 -77.36 0.55 -9.80
CA ILE A 250 -76.06 0.73 -10.48
C ILE A 250 -76.19 0.35 -11.94
#